data_fb691c3f5d3dd359037fbd1e50e2419b
#
_entry.id   fb691c3f5d3dd359037fbd1e50e2419b
#
_cell.length_a   1.000
_cell.length_b   1.000
_cell.length_c   1.000
_cell.angle_alpha   90.00
_cell.angle_beta   90.00
_cell.angle_gamma   90.00
#
_symmetry.space_group_name_H-M   'P 1'
#
loop_
_entity.id
_entity.type
_entity.pdbx_description
1 polymer ?
#
loop_
_entity_poly.entity_id
_entity_poly.type
_entity_poly.pdbx_seq_one_letter_code
_entity_poly.pdbx_strand_id
1 'polypeptide(L)' 'MHKEPETLGEILKTARMRADITMETLAERVDITERYLYRIENEGKKPSFDVLYKLIRELAIPAD' A
#
# COMPACT_ATOMS: atom_id res chain seq x y z
N MET A 1 13.51 -7.66 -18.59
CA MET A 1 13.94 -8.32 -17.35
C MET A 1 12.91 -8.08 -16.26
N HIS A 2 12.56 -9.12 -15.59
CA HIS A 2 11.56 -9.04 -14.52
C HIS A 2 12.20 -8.53 -13.24
N LYS A 3 11.57 -7.57 -12.59
CA LYS A 3 12.06 -7.04 -11.34
C LYS A 3 11.04 -7.27 -10.23
N GLU A 4 11.47 -7.94 -9.18
CA GLU A 4 10.62 -8.17 -8.03
C GLU A 4 10.54 -6.92 -7.16
N PRO A 5 9.40 -6.67 -6.52
CA PRO A 5 9.34 -5.58 -5.54
C PRO A 5 10.31 -5.87 -4.40
N GLU A 6 11.09 -4.88 -4.02
CA GLU A 6 12.10 -5.05 -2.98
C GLU A 6 11.75 -4.34 -1.68
N THR A 7 10.82 -3.40 -1.73
CA THR A 7 10.45 -2.65 -0.53
C THR A 7 9.00 -2.86 -0.21
N LEU A 8 8.65 -2.62 1.04
CA LEU A 8 7.26 -2.69 1.46
C LEU A 8 6.39 -1.76 0.63
N GLY A 9 6.89 -0.54 0.36
CA GLY A 9 6.14 0.42 -0.44
C GLY A 9 5.82 -0.12 -1.83
N GLU A 10 6.81 -0.76 -2.45
CA GLU A 10 6.60 -1.32 -3.78
C GLU A 10 5.61 -2.47 -3.75
N ILE A 11 5.66 -3.29 -2.72
CA ILE A 11 4.71 -4.40 -2.57
C ILE A 11 3.29 -3.85 -2.44
N LEU A 12 3.11 -2.84 -1.60
CA LEU A 12 1.80 -2.25 -1.39
C LEU A 12 1.29 -1.57 -2.66
N LYS A 13 2.17 -0.85 -3.34
CA LYS A 13 1.81 -0.17 -4.58
C LYS A 13 1.36 -1.17 -5.65
N THR A 14 2.13 -2.25 -5.80
CA THR A 14 1.80 -3.27 -6.78
C THR A 14 0.45 -3.91 -6.46
N ALA A 15 0.20 -4.21 -5.20
CA ALA A 15 -1.07 -4.82 -4.80
C ALA A 15 -2.23 -3.86 -5.06
N ARG A 16 -2.02 -2.56 -4.77
CA ARG A 16 -3.07 -1.57 -5.01
C ARG A 16 -3.39 -1.48 -6.50
N MET A 17 -2.36 -1.46 -7.34
CA MET A 17 -2.57 -1.36 -8.77
C MET A 17 -3.26 -2.59 -9.34
N ARG A 18 -2.91 -3.76 -8.83
CA ARG A 18 -3.56 -5.00 -9.26
C ARG A 18 -5.02 -5.04 -8.85
N ALA A 19 -5.34 -4.43 -7.72
CA ALA A 19 -6.72 -4.36 -7.25
C ALA A 19 -7.50 -3.24 -7.94
N ASP A 20 -6.83 -2.46 -8.78
CA ASP A 20 -7.45 -1.36 -9.53
C ASP A 20 -8.08 -0.32 -8.59
N ILE A 21 -7.37 -0.01 -7.52
CA ILE A 21 -7.82 0.97 -6.54
C ILE A 21 -6.95 2.20 -6.64
N THR A 22 -7.57 3.39 -6.67
CA THR A 22 -6.79 4.62 -6.69
C THR A 22 -6.18 4.89 -5.33
N MET A 23 -5.13 5.71 -5.32
CA MET A 23 -4.48 6.10 -4.07
C MET A 23 -5.47 6.85 -3.17
N GLU A 24 -6.28 7.71 -3.74
CA GLU A 24 -7.27 8.46 -2.99
C GLU A 24 -8.26 7.52 -2.29
N THR A 25 -8.77 6.55 -3.02
CA THR A 25 -9.73 5.61 -2.48
C THR A 25 -9.13 4.76 -1.38
N LEU A 26 -7.92 4.26 -1.59
CA LEU A 26 -7.28 3.42 -0.59
C LEU A 26 -6.98 4.23 0.68
N ALA A 27 -6.47 5.45 0.52
CA ALA A 27 -6.18 6.29 1.68
C ALA A 27 -7.44 6.54 2.50
N GLU A 28 -8.55 6.78 1.82
CA GLU A 28 -9.82 7.01 2.50
C GLU A 28 -10.25 5.77 3.29
N ARG A 29 -10.12 4.59 2.68
CA ARG A 29 -10.56 3.35 3.31
C ARG A 29 -9.76 3.00 4.55
N VAL A 30 -8.47 3.37 4.58
CA VAL A 30 -7.63 3.06 5.73
C VAL A 30 -7.46 4.27 6.65
N ASP A 31 -8.18 5.35 6.37
CA ASP A 31 -8.25 6.53 7.23
C ASP A 31 -6.89 7.21 7.39
N ILE A 32 -6.19 7.38 6.27
CA ILE A 32 -4.94 8.14 6.23
C ILE A 32 -5.05 9.15 5.09
N THR A 33 -4.13 10.12 5.08
CA THR A 33 -4.12 11.09 3.98
C THR A 33 -3.52 10.44 2.74
N GLU A 34 -3.91 10.95 1.59
CA GLU A 34 -3.33 10.51 0.33
C GLU A 34 -1.82 10.77 0.31
N ARG A 35 -1.40 11.89 0.88
CA ARG A 35 0.02 12.23 0.96
C ARG A 35 0.79 11.20 1.79
N TYR A 36 0.21 10.75 2.90
CA TYR A 36 0.87 9.75 3.74
C TYR A 36 1.03 8.44 2.96
N LEU A 37 -0.02 8.04 2.25
CA LEU A 37 0.05 6.82 1.44
C LEU A 37 1.08 6.96 0.33
N TYR A 38 1.14 8.13 -0.32
CA TYR A 38 2.14 8.38 -1.35
C TYR A 38 3.55 8.18 -0.80
N ARG A 39 3.80 8.69 0.39
CA ARG A 39 5.12 8.58 0.99
C ARG A 39 5.47 7.13 1.32
N ILE A 40 4.47 6.36 1.76
CA ILE A 40 4.68 4.94 2.04
C ILE A 40 5.06 4.21 0.74
N GLU A 41 4.34 4.48 -0.33
CA GLU A 41 4.55 3.74 -1.58
C GLU A 41 5.80 4.18 -2.32
N ASN A 42 6.16 5.44 -2.26
CA ASN A 42 7.18 5.99 -3.13
C ASN A 42 8.40 6.55 -2.44
N GLU A 43 8.34 6.85 -1.15
CA GLU A 43 9.44 7.51 -0.46
C GLU A 43 10.01 6.69 0.69
N GLY A 44 9.61 5.44 0.78
CA GLY A 44 10.16 4.58 1.80
C GLY A 44 9.69 4.85 3.23
N LYS A 45 8.63 5.65 3.37
CA LYS A 45 8.11 5.92 4.71
C LYS A 45 7.48 4.64 5.26
N LYS A 46 7.85 4.32 6.49
CA LYS A 46 7.32 3.11 7.12
C LYS A 46 5.99 3.44 7.80
N PRO A 47 4.93 2.71 7.44
CA PRO A 47 3.63 2.93 8.10
C PRO A 47 3.67 2.39 9.51
N SER A 48 2.80 2.92 10.38
CA SER A 48 2.61 2.34 11.69
C SER A 48 2.05 0.92 11.50
N PHE A 49 2.18 0.11 12.54
CA PHE A 49 1.68 -1.25 12.47
C PHE A 49 0.18 -1.29 12.18
N ASP A 50 -0.56 -0.38 12.80
CA ASP A 50 -2.01 -0.29 12.60
C ASP A 50 -2.34 0.02 11.14
N VAL A 51 -1.66 0.99 10.56
CA VAL A 51 -1.88 1.36 9.17
C VAL A 51 -1.50 0.22 8.24
N LEU A 52 -0.38 -0.43 8.51
CA LEU A 52 0.05 -1.55 7.69
C LEU A 52 -1.00 -2.66 7.71
N TYR A 53 -1.53 -2.97 8.88
CA TYR A 53 -2.55 -4.00 9.00
C TYR A 53 -3.78 -3.65 8.17
N LYS A 54 -4.22 -2.39 8.25
CA LYS A 54 -5.37 -1.96 7.48
C LYS A 54 -5.13 -2.02 5.98
N LEU A 55 -3.92 -1.64 5.55
CA LEU A 55 -3.57 -1.71 4.14
C LEU A 55 -3.61 -3.14 3.62
N ILE A 56 -3.05 -4.06 4.39
CA ILE A 56 -3.04 -5.46 4.00
C ILE A 56 -4.47 -5.99 3.88
N ARG A 57 -5.33 -5.63 4.81
CA ARG A 57 -6.72 -6.07 4.77
C ARG A 57 -7.46 -5.51 3.57
N GLU A 58 -7.30 -4.20 3.29
CA GLU A 58 -8.01 -3.57 2.18
C GLU A 58 -7.54 -4.08 0.84
N LEU A 59 -6.26 -4.37 0.73
CA LEU A 59 -5.71 -4.86 -0.52
C LEU A 59 -5.90 -6.35 -0.70
N ALA A 60 -6.45 -7.02 0.32
CA ALA A 60 -6.73 -8.45 0.30
C ALA A 60 -5.50 -9.24 -0.15
N ILE A 61 -4.33 -8.88 0.40
CA ILE A 61 -3.10 -9.59 0.07
C ILE A 61 -3.20 -10.98 0.67
N PRO A 62 -3.17 -12.03 -0.16
CA PRO A 62 -3.32 -13.38 0.36
C PRO A 62 -2.13 -13.75 1.24
N ALA A 63 -2.43 -14.35 2.37
CA ALA A 63 -1.40 -14.78 3.31
C ALA A 63 -1.13 -16.27 3.23
N ASP A 64 -1.88 -16.97 2.42
CA ASP A 64 -1.75 -18.43 2.27
C ASP A 64 -1.10 -18.82 0.98
#